data_292da7b1a613d04c5b7d85a77a96ef33
#
_entry.id   292da7b1a613d04c5b7d85a77a96ef33
#
_cell.length_a   1.000
_cell.length_b   1.000
_cell.length_c   1.000
_cell.angle_alpha   90.00
_cell.angle_beta   90.00
_cell.angle_gamma   90.00
#
_symmetry.space_group_name_H-M   'P 1'
#
loop_
_entity.id
_entity.type
_entity.pdbx_description
1 polymer ?
#
loop_
_entity_poly.entity_id
_entity_poly.type
_entity_poly.pdbx_seq_one_letter_code
_entity_poly.pdbx_strand_id
1 'polypeptide(L)'
;MSYGAAEFATEFGVSRETGAKLDRYAEMLADWQVGMNLIGWSTIGSMWQRHFRDSAQLTALVPTLGHRPLWLDIGAGGGFPGLVLAILGAGDIRLVESITKKCRFLQAVVDELDLDACATVHNCRVEALPRFRADIITARACANLAQLFDWGLPFAASSTLWLLPKGASVGHEVTTARQGFRFEAELIPSRSDERARIVVAKGVFRK
;
A
#
# COMPACT_ATOMS: atom_id res chain seq x y z
N MET A 1 -25.79 -0.48 -6.50
CA MET A 1 -25.21 0.86 -6.25
C MET A 1 -23.70 0.73 -6.41
N SER A 2 -23.04 1.72 -7.02
CA SER A 2 -21.58 1.70 -7.16
C SER A 2 -20.95 2.07 -5.81
N TYR A 3 -19.86 1.41 -5.42
CA TYR A 3 -19.11 1.73 -4.23
C TYR A 3 -18.34 3.04 -4.45
N GLY A 4 -18.63 4.06 -3.65
CA GLY A 4 -18.05 5.40 -3.73
C GLY A 4 -17.56 5.92 -2.38
N ALA A 5 -17.31 7.23 -2.29
CA ALA A 5 -16.82 7.89 -1.07
C ALA A 5 -17.75 7.71 0.14
N ALA A 6 -19.06 7.77 -0.07
CA ALA A 6 -20.04 7.63 1.01
C ALA A 6 -20.06 6.23 1.61
N GLU A 7 -20.03 5.20 0.75
CA GLU A 7 -19.94 3.79 1.17
C GLU A 7 -18.61 3.53 1.89
N PHE A 8 -17.51 4.11 1.39
CA PHE A 8 -16.20 4.03 2.02
C PHE A 8 -16.21 4.67 3.42
N ALA A 9 -16.75 5.88 3.53
CA ALA A 9 -16.84 6.60 4.81
C ALA A 9 -17.62 5.80 5.85
N THR A 10 -18.72 5.17 5.42
CA THR A 10 -19.55 4.33 6.29
C THR A 10 -18.81 3.04 6.70
N GLU A 11 -18.18 2.34 5.73
CA GLU A 11 -17.50 1.05 5.99
C GLU A 11 -16.30 1.21 6.94
N PHE A 12 -15.53 2.28 6.79
CA PHE A 12 -14.31 2.50 7.58
C PHE A 12 -14.49 3.49 8.75
N GLY A 13 -15.68 4.04 8.94
CA GLY A 13 -15.98 4.94 10.04
C GLY A 13 -15.12 6.21 10.06
N VAL A 14 -14.78 6.76 8.87
CA VAL A 14 -13.87 7.90 8.78
C VAL A 14 -14.56 9.20 9.15
N SER A 15 -13.81 10.13 9.76
CA SER A 15 -14.32 11.47 10.09
C SER A 15 -14.61 12.27 8.81
N ARG A 16 -15.41 13.34 8.93
CA ARG A 16 -15.69 14.26 7.82
C ARG A 16 -14.40 14.86 7.25
N GLU A 17 -13.44 15.20 8.09
CA GLU A 17 -12.15 15.75 7.70
C GLU A 17 -11.33 14.72 6.90
N THR A 18 -11.22 13.49 7.41
CA THR A 18 -10.54 12.39 6.70
C THR A 18 -11.21 12.09 5.36
N GLY A 19 -12.55 12.11 5.31
CA GLY A 19 -13.31 11.94 4.08
C GLY A 19 -12.98 13.03 3.05
N ALA A 20 -12.93 14.30 3.47
CA ALA A 20 -12.56 15.41 2.60
C ALA A 20 -11.13 15.30 2.03
N LYS A 21 -10.16 14.82 2.83
CA LYS A 21 -8.81 14.52 2.33
C LYS A 21 -8.80 13.41 1.30
N LEU A 22 -9.57 12.34 1.51
CA LEU A 22 -9.69 11.23 0.55
C LEU A 22 -10.36 11.67 -0.75
N ASP A 23 -11.41 12.49 -0.68
CA ASP A 23 -12.07 13.07 -1.86
C ASP A 23 -11.09 13.95 -2.65
N ARG A 24 -10.35 14.82 -1.96
CA ARG A 24 -9.35 15.67 -2.59
C ARG A 24 -8.24 14.84 -3.26
N TYR A 25 -7.78 13.78 -2.61
CA TYR A 25 -6.82 12.85 -3.23
C TYR A 25 -7.40 12.19 -4.49
N ALA A 26 -8.67 11.78 -4.48
CA ALA A 26 -9.32 11.17 -5.64
C ALA A 26 -9.43 12.15 -6.82
N GLU A 27 -9.72 13.44 -6.56
CA GLU A 27 -9.72 14.51 -7.57
C GLU A 27 -8.31 14.68 -8.17
N MET A 28 -7.29 14.86 -7.34
CA MET A 28 -5.90 14.99 -7.78
C MET A 28 -5.46 13.79 -8.61
N LEU A 29 -5.82 12.57 -8.19
CA LEU A 29 -5.51 11.35 -8.93
C LEU A 29 -6.13 11.37 -10.33
N ALA A 30 -7.38 11.79 -10.46
CA ALA A 30 -8.08 11.87 -11.73
C ALA A 30 -7.43 12.92 -12.66
N ASP A 31 -7.08 14.09 -12.15
CA ASP A 31 -6.43 15.17 -12.90
C ASP A 31 -5.04 14.75 -13.42
N TRP A 32 -4.22 14.18 -12.56
CA TRP A 32 -2.86 13.78 -12.92
C TRP A 32 -2.82 12.51 -13.79
N GLN A 33 -3.84 11.66 -13.71
CA GLN A 33 -3.94 10.44 -14.52
C GLN A 33 -3.90 10.73 -16.02
N VAL A 34 -4.42 11.89 -16.47
CA VAL A 34 -4.45 12.28 -17.88
C VAL A 34 -3.04 12.35 -18.49
N GLY A 35 -2.04 12.77 -17.72
CA GLY A 35 -0.64 12.88 -18.13
C GLY A 35 0.27 11.74 -17.69
N MET A 36 -0.24 10.82 -16.84
CA MET A 36 0.55 9.76 -16.23
C MET A 36 -0.30 8.51 -15.97
N ASN A 37 0.30 7.34 -16.11
CA ASN A 37 -0.32 6.07 -15.78
C ASN A 37 -0.16 5.79 -14.26
N LEU A 38 -0.96 6.44 -13.42
CA LEU A 38 -0.95 6.26 -11.96
C LEU A 38 -1.69 4.99 -11.55
N ILE A 39 -2.87 4.76 -12.17
CA ILE A 39 -3.69 3.56 -12.01
C ILE A 39 -4.14 3.05 -13.39
N GLY A 40 -4.64 1.82 -13.46
CA GLY A 40 -5.20 1.28 -14.69
C GLY A 40 -6.41 2.07 -15.16
N TRP A 41 -6.45 2.48 -16.43
CA TRP A 41 -7.55 3.25 -17.01
C TRP A 41 -8.92 2.61 -16.79
N SER A 42 -9.01 1.28 -16.86
CA SER A 42 -10.25 0.52 -16.60
C SER A 42 -10.73 0.60 -15.15
N THR A 43 -9.90 1.07 -14.22
CA THR A 43 -10.23 1.13 -12.79
C THR A 43 -10.60 2.53 -12.32
N ILE A 44 -10.53 3.56 -13.17
CA ILE A 44 -10.86 4.95 -12.80
C ILE A 44 -12.30 5.05 -12.30
N GLY A 45 -13.25 4.51 -13.04
CA GLY A 45 -14.68 4.55 -12.66
C GLY A 45 -15.04 3.74 -11.41
N SER A 46 -14.11 2.91 -10.92
CA SER A 46 -14.27 2.09 -9.71
C SER A 46 -13.12 2.30 -8.72
N MET A 47 -12.47 3.48 -8.76
CA MET A 47 -11.27 3.74 -7.97
C MET A 47 -11.49 3.57 -6.47
N TRP A 48 -12.66 3.98 -5.96
CA TRP A 48 -13.01 3.84 -4.56
C TRP A 48 -13.02 2.38 -4.10
N GLN A 49 -13.58 1.49 -4.90
CA GLN A 49 -13.59 0.07 -4.60
C GLN A 49 -12.21 -0.57 -4.83
N ARG A 50 -11.61 -0.30 -6.01
CA ARG A 50 -10.42 -1.01 -6.48
C ARG A 50 -9.12 -0.55 -5.85
N HIS A 51 -9.08 0.71 -5.37
CA HIS A 51 -7.86 1.30 -4.83
C HIS A 51 -8.01 1.79 -3.40
N PHE A 52 -9.00 2.63 -3.10
CA PHE A 52 -9.19 3.15 -1.74
C PHE A 52 -9.57 2.05 -0.76
N ARG A 53 -10.64 1.30 -1.05
CA ARG A 53 -11.09 0.17 -0.22
C ARG A 53 -10.03 -0.91 -0.07
N ASP A 54 -9.36 -1.24 -1.19
CA ASP A 54 -8.27 -2.23 -1.23
C ASP A 54 -7.09 -1.84 -0.33
N SER A 55 -6.81 -0.55 -0.21
CA SER A 55 -5.77 -0.02 0.67
C SER A 55 -6.23 0.05 2.13
N ALA A 56 -7.42 0.59 2.37
CA ALA A 56 -7.93 0.83 3.71
C ALA A 56 -8.16 -0.46 4.51
N GLN A 57 -8.56 -1.56 3.84
CA GLN A 57 -8.77 -2.86 4.51
C GLN A 57 -7.51 -3.39 5.22
N LEU A 58 -6.31 -2.93 4.83
CA LEU A 58 -5.06 -3.34 5.46
C LEU A 58 -4.98 -2.90 6.92
N THR A 59 -5.63 -1.80 7.29
CA THR A 59 -5.62 -1.29 8.67
C THR A 59 -6.20 -2.30 9.67
N ALA A 60 -7.19 -3.08 9.26
CA ALA A 60 -7.81 -4.10 10.09
C ALA A 60 -6.91 -5.33 10.35
N LEU A 61 -5.81 -5.47 9.62
CA LEU A 61 -4.86 -6.58 9.73
C LEU A 61 -3.63 -6.24 10.57
N VAL A 62 -3.52 -4.98 11.01
CA VAL A 62 -2.42 -4.50 11.84
C VAL A 62 -2.73 -4.81 13.30
N PRO A 63 -1.86 -5.56 14.01
CA PRO A 63 -2.04 -5.78 15.44
C PRO A 63 -1.82 -4.46 16.21
N THR A 64 -2.37 -4.38 17.42
CA THR A 64 -2.07 -3.27 18.31
C THR A 64 -0.59 -3.29 18.66
N LEU A 65 0.13 -2.24 18.26
CA LEU A 65 1.52 -2.01 18.63
C LEU A 65 1.58 -0.96 19.74
N GLY A 66 2.55 -1.06 20.63
CA GLY A 66 2.75 -0.08 21.72
C GLY A 66 3.29 1.28 21.24
N HIS A 67 3.42 1.48 19.94
CA HIS A 67 3.94 2.69 19.29
C HIS A 67 3.25 2.90 17.95
N ARG A 68 3.48 4.06 17.34
CA ARG A 68 3.00 4.38 15.99
C ARG A 68 3.77 3.55 14.95
N PRO A 69 3.10 2.75 14.11
CA PRO A 69 3.78 1.86 13.15
C PRO A 69 4.56 2.61 12.09
N LEU A 70 5.77 2.12 11.77
CA LEU A 70 6.53 2.56 10.60
C LEU A 70 6.29 1.60 9.44
N TRP A 71 5.70 2.13 8.36
CA TRP A 71 5.41 1.39 7.14
C TRP A 71 6.44 1.67 6.05
N LEU A 72 6.73 0.65 5.28
CA LEU A 72 7.44 0.76 4.00
C LEU A 72 6.49 0.35 2.88
N ASP A 73 6.13 1.27 2.00
CA ASP A 73 5.33 1.01 0.80
C ASP A 73 6.27 0.96 -0.42
N ILE A 74 6.49 -0.25 -0.95
CA ILE A 74 7.43 -0.50 -2.05
C ILE A 74 6.71 -0.35 -3.39
N GLY A 75 7.19 0.56 -4.24
CA GLY A 75 6.58 0.83 -5.53
C GLY A 75 5.24 1.54 -5.40
N ALA A 76 5.22 2.63 -4.63
CA ALA A 76 4.00 3.34 -4.25
C ALA A 76 3.12 3.81 -5.42
N GLY A 77 3.69 4.03 -6.61
CA GLY A 77 2.95 4.30 -7.84
C GLY A 77 2.04 5.52 -7.75
N GLY A 78 0.75 5.29 -7.84
CA GLY A 78 -0.28 6.30 -7.63
C GLY A 78 -0.63 6.55 -6.15
N GLY A 79 0.19 6.05 -5.19
CA GLY A 79 -0.02 6.27 -3.75
C GLY A 79 -0.84 5.18 -3.05
N PHE A 80 -0.98 4.02 -3.67
CA PHE A 80 -1.76 2.91 -3.11
C PHE A 80 -0.86 1.71 -2.73
N PRO A 81 -0.88 1.26 -1.47
CA PRO A 81 -1.82 1.67 -0.43
C PRO A 81 -1.36 2.88 0.41
N GLY A 82 -0.10 3.33 0.31
CA GLY A 82 0.57 4.17 1.28
C GLY A 82 -0.11 5.51 1.59
N LEU A 83 -0.56 6.30 0.58
CA LEU A 83 -1.23 7.58 0.84
C LEU A 83 -2.60 7.40 1.52
N VAL A 84 -3.36 6.36 1.15
CA VAL A 84 -4.62 6.06 1.85
C VAL A 84 -4.36 5.73 3.31
N LEU A 85 -3.32 4.92 3.60
CA LEU A 85 -2.92 4.58 4.97
C LEU A 85 -2.47 5.81 5.76
N ALA A 86 -1.72 6.74 5.12
CA ALA A 86 -1.32 8.00 5.74
C ALA A 86 -2.53 8.87 6.10
N ILE A 87 -3.47 9.05 5.17
CA ILE A 87 -4.70 9.84 5.38
C ILE A 87 -5.56 9.23 6.50
N LEU A 88 -5.60 7.90 6.60
CA LEU A 88 -6.32 7.18 7.67
C LEU A 88 -5.57 7.19 9.02
N GLY A 89 -4.37 7.77 9.09
CA GLY A 89 -3.59 7.82 10.32
C GLY A 89 -3.02 6.48 10.76
N ALA A 90 -2.79 5.54 9.83
CA ALA A 90 -2.35 4.18 10.13
C ALA A 90 -0.90 4.09 10.66
N GLY A 91 -0.12 5.16 10.58
CA GLY A 91 1.27 5.21 11.04
C GLY A 91 2.12 6.21 10.28
N ASP A 92 3.44 6.02 10.33
CA ASP A 92 4.42 6.77 9.54
C ASP A 92 4.73 5.98 8.27
N ILE A 93 4.46 6.56 7.10
CA ILE A 93 4.51 5.85 5.82
C ILE A 93 5.73 6.33 5.01
N ARG A 94 6.62 5.42 4.66
CA ARG A 94 7.70 5.67 3.70
C ARG A 94 7.28 5.15 2.33
N LEU A 95 7.00 6.07 1.42
CA LEU A 95 6.57 5.81 0.05
C LEU A 95 7.82 5.73 -0.84
N VAL A 96 8.12 4.57 -1.39
CA VAL A 96 9.30 4.40 -2.27
C VAL A 96 8.85 4.19 -3.70
N GLU A 97 9.27 5.09 -4.58
CA GLU A 97 8.95 5.03 -6.00
C GLU A 97 10.17 5.48 -6.83
N SER A 98 10.48 4.74 -7.88
CA SER A 98 11.66 5.02 -8.72
C SER A 98 11.38 5.99 -9.87
N ILE A 99 10.12 6.17 -10.24
CA ILE A 99 9.72 7.03 -11.36
C ILE A 99 9.49 8.45 -10.87
N THR A 100 10.40 9.36 -11.19
CA THR A 100 10.38 10.75 -10.72
C THR A 100 9.05 11.48 -10.97
N LYS A 101 8.39 11.24 -12.10
CA LYS A 101 7.07 11.84 -12.38
C LYS A 101 6.02 11.40 -11.36
N LYS A 102 6.02 10.11 -10.98
CA LYS A 102 5.11 9.58 -9.95
C LYS A 102 5.44 10.13 -8.56
N CYS A 103 6.74 10.26 -8.24
CA CYS A 103 7.16 10.90 -6.98
C CYS A 103 6.69 12.35 -6.88
N ARG A 104 6.69 13.11 -7.98
CA ARG A 104 6.13 14.47 -8.00
C ARG A 104 4.62 14.48 -7.68
N PHE A 105 3.88 13.53 -8.19
CA PHE A 105 2.47 13.36 -7.84
C PHE A 105 2.30 13.02 -6.35
N LEU A 106 3.05 12.02 -5.86
CA LEU A 106 2.99 11.63 -4.45
C LEU A 106 3.30 12.81 -3.53
N GLN A 107 4.35 13.59 -3.84
CA GLN A 107 4.71 14.77 -3.06
C GLN A 107 3.63 15.85 -3.13
N ALA A 108 3.06 16.11 -4.31
CA ALA A 108 1.96 17.05 -4.44
C ALA A 108 0.74 16.69 -3.59
N VAL A 109 0.43 15.39 -3.44
CA VAL A 109 -0.64 14.93 -2.55
C VAL A 109 -0.26 15.08 -1.07
N VAL A 110 0.99 14.77 -0.72
CA VAL A 110 1.50 14.97 0.66
C VAL A 110 1.39 16.44 1.07
N ASP A 111 1.85 17.35 0.20
CA ASP A 111 1.84 18.79 0.45
C ASP A 111 0.41 19.35 0.54
N GLU A 112 -0.46 18.97 -0.41
CA GLU A 112 -1.85 19.46 -0.49
C GLU A 112 -2.72 19.03 0.70
N LEU A 113 -2.43 17.86 1.26
CA LEU A 113 -3.24 17.25 2.34
C LEU A 113 -2.60 17.40 3.73
N ASP A 114 -1.49 18.15 3.85
CA ASP A 114 -0.74 18.32 5.09
C ASP A 114 -0.36 16.97 5.74
N LEU A 115 0.28 16.09 4.96
CA LEU A 115 0.69 14.75 5.42
C LEU A 115 2.18 14.64 5.76
N ASP A 116 2.97 15.73 5.73
CA ASP A 116 4.43 15.71 5.95
C ASP A 116 4.83 15.08 7.30
N ALA A 117 3.98 15.21 8.29
CA ALA A 117 4.20 14.61 9.62
C ALA A 117 4.08 13.07 9.62
N CYS A 118 3.51 12.47 8.56
CA CYS A 118 3.21 11.03 8.53
C CYS A 118 3.49 10.34 7.20
N ALA A 119 3.90 11.05 6.16
CA ALA A 119 4.24 10.47 4.87
C ALA A 119 5.53 11.09 4.31
N THR A 120 6.47 10.24 3.92
CA THR A 120 7.74 10.67 3.30
C THR A 120 7.91 10.00 1.95
N VAL A 121 8.13 10.77 0.90
CA VAL A 121 8.36 10.28 -0.46
C VAL A 121 9.86 10.11 -0.73
N HIS A 122 10.26 8.90 -1.13
CA HIS A 122 11.63 8.56 -1.53
C HIS A 122 11.67 8.30 -3.03
N ASN A 123 12.28 9.21 -3.79
CA ASN A 123 12.47 9.04 -5.23
C ASN A 123 13.74 8.22 -5.52
N CYS A 124 13.66 6.93 -5.30
CA CYS A 124 14.76 6.00 -5.58
C CYS A 124 14.24 4.58 -5.81
N ARG A 125 15.11 3.69 -6.29
CA ARG A 125 14.85 2.26 -6.17
C ARG A 125 14.98 1.84 -4.70
N VAL A 126 14.18 0.86 -4.28
CA VAL A 126 14.16 0.41 -2.87
C VAL A 126 15.54 -0.10 -2.42
N GLU A 127 16.31 -0.70 -3.33
CA GLU A 127 17.66 -1.20 -3.05
C GLU A 127 18.66 -0.07 -2.70
N ALA A 128 18.40 1.16 -3.15
CA ALA A 128 19.22 2.35 -2.87
C ALA A 128 18.76 3.12 -1.61
N LEU A 129 17.63 2.73 -1.01
CA LEU A 129 17.10 3.39 0.18
C LEU A 129 18.00 3.09 1.39
N PRO A 130 18.38 4.12 2.21
CA PRO A 130 19.07 3.89 3.47
C PRO A 130 18.29 2.92 4.37
N ARG A 131 18.99 1.95 4.96
CA ARG A 131 18.36 0.89 5.77
C ARG A 131 17.76 1.43 7.05
N PHE A 132 16.58 0.95 7.37
CA PHE A 132 15.89 1.13 8.64
C PHE A 132 15.09 -0.15 8.96
N ARG A 133 14.41 -0.20 10.10
CA ARG A 133 13.50 -1.32 10.42
C ARG A 133 12.07 -0.86 10.29
N ALA A 134 11.32 -1.48 9.37
CA ALA A 134 9.90 -1.27 9.21
C ALA A 134 9.13 -2.25 10.11
N ASP A 135 8.08 -1.76 10.74
CA ASP A 135 7.11 -2.62 11.44
C ASP A 135 6.24 -3.35 10.44
N ILE A 136 5.88 -2.65 9.35
CA ILE A 136 5.01 -3.20 8.30
C ILE A 136 5.60 -2.90 6.92
N ILE A 137 5.61 -3.91 6.06
CA ILE A 137 5.99 -3.76 4.65
C ILE A 137 4.76 -4.05 3.79
N THR A 138 4.47 -3.14 2.88
CA THR A 138 3.40 -3.29 1.91
C THR A 138 3.89 -2.99 0.50
N ALA A 139 3.20 -3.54 -0.47
CA ALA A 139 3.42 -3.29 -1.89
C ALA A 139 2.19 -3.72 -2.69
N ARG A 140 1.86 -2.99 -3.74
CA ARG A 140 0.75 -3.34 -4.61
C ARG A 140 1.14 -3.27 -6.09
N ALA A 141 0.86 -4.35 -6.85
CA ALA A 141 0.97 -4.40 -8.30
C ALA A 141 2.35 -4.04 -8.91
N CYS A 142 3.45 -4.12 -8.15
CA CYS A 142 4.78 -3.74 -8.60
C CYS A 142 5.72 -4.92 -8.90
N ALA A 143 5.53 -6.08 -8.23
CA ALA A 143 6.36 -7.27 -8.42
C ALA A 143 5.67 -8.55 -7.89
N ASN A 144 6.23 -9.73 -8.20
CA ASN A 144 5.82 -10.99 -7.58
C ASN A 144 6.30 -11.09 -6.14
N LEU A 145 5.75 -12.06 -5.39
CA LEU A 145 6.00 -12.20 -3.95
C LEU A 145 7.49 -12.43 -3.61
N ALA A 146 8.19 -13.26 -4.36
CA ALA A 146 9.61 -13.54 -4.12
C ALA A 146 10.46 -12.27 -4.28
N GLN A 147 10.20 -11.49 -5.33
CA GLN A 147 10.90 -10.24 -5.56
C GLN A 147 10.60 -9.19 -4.47
N LEU A 148 9.36 -9.13 -3.97
CA LEU A 148 9.00 -8.24 -2.87
C LEU A 148 9.75 -8.63 -1.58
N PHE A 149 9.88 -9.92 -1.31
CA PHE A 149 10.68 -10.39 -0.19
C PHE A 149 12.15 -10.01 -0.34
N ASP A 150 12.76 -10.19 -1.53
CA ASP A 150 14.13 -9.77 -1.79
C ASP A 150 14.34 -8.27 -1.53
N TRP A 151 13.44 -7.45 -2.02
CA TRP A 151 13.51 -5.99 -1.87
C TRP A 151 13.28 -5.52 -0.44
N GLY A 152 12.36 -6.14 0.27
CA GLY A 152 11.98 -5.68 1.61
C GLY A 152 12.79 -6.29 2.75
N LEU A 153 13.46 -7.44 2.56
CA LEU A 153 14.27 -8.10 3.61
C LEU A 153 15.30 -7.19 4.28
N PRO A 154 16.02 -6.26 3.56
CA PRO A 154 16.94 -5.33 4.20
C PRO A 154 16.29 -4.40 5.24
N PHE A 155 14.98 -4.23 5.18
CA PHE A 155 14.16 -3.38 6.05
C PHE A 155 13.35 -4.17 7.08
N ALA A 156 13.33 -5.50 6.96
CA ALA A 156 12.54 -6.37 7.81
C ALA A 156 13.30 -6.84 9.06
N ALA A 157 12.58 -7.02 10.15
CA ALA A 157 12.95 -7.83 11.30
C ALA A 157 12.10 -9.11 11.31
N SER A 158 12.37 -10.04 12.21
CA SER A 158 11.54 -11.25 12.38
C SER A 158 10.09 -10.94 12.75
N SER A 159 9.88 -9.80 13.43
CA SER A 159 8.55 -9.29 13.82
C SER A 159 7.84 -8.48 12.72
N THR A 160 8.52 -8.11 11.64
CA THR A 160 7.93 -7.31 10.57
C THR A 160 6.75 -8.04 9.94
N LEU A 161 5.62 -7.33 9.87
CA LEU A 161 4.41 -7.81 9.22
C LEU A 161 4.43 -7.40 7.73
N TRP A 162 4.18 -8.36 6.86
CA TRP A 162 4.06 -8.10 5.43
C TRP A 162 2.58 -8.16 5.04
N LEU A 163 2.05 -7.06 4.53
CA LEU A 163 0.67 -6.93 4.07
C LEU A 163 0.67 -6.66 2.56
N LEU A 164 0.53 -7.69 1.76
CA LEU A 164 0.75 -7.63 0.33
C LEU A 164 -0.54 -7.99 -0.44
N PRO A 165 -1.31 -6.99 -0.93
CA PRO A 165 -2.44 -7.22 -1.81
C PRO A 165 -1.99 -7.88 -3.12
N LYS A 166 -2.60 -9.01 -3.47
CA LYS A 166 -2.27 -9.85 -4.63
C LYS A 166 -3.53 -10.26 -5.39
N GLY A 167 -3.38 -10.44 -6.70
CA GLY A 167 -4.45 -10.92 -7.57
C GLY A 167 -4.65 -12.44 -7.52
N ALA A 168 -5.39 -12.96 -8.49
CA ALA A 168 -5.78 -14.37 -8.57
C ALA A 168 -4.60 -15.37 -8.62
N SER A 169 -3.41 -14.95 -9.05
CA SER A 169 -2.21 -15.80 -9.13
C SER A 169 -1.50 -16.04 -7.78
N VAL A 170 -2.01 -15.50 -6.68
CA VAL A 170 -1.34 -15.49 -5.37
C VAL A 170 -0.90 -16.88 -4.89
N GLY A 171 -1.69 -17.93 -5.12
CA GLY A 171 -1.31 -19.30 -4.73
C GLY A 171 -0.03 -19.78 -5.41
N HIS A 172 0.11 -19.48 -6.72
CA HIS A 172 1.33 -19.78 -7.47
C HIS A 172 2.51 -18.94 -6.97
N GLU A 173 2.30 -17.64 -6.71
CA GLU A 173 3.35 -16.77 -6.17
C GLU A 173 3.88 -17.25 -4.82
N VAL A 174 2.98 -17.69 -3.91
CA VAL A 174 3.37 -18.27 -2.61
C VAL A 174 4.18 -19.55 -2.78
N THR A 175 3.76 -20.45 -3.67
CA THR A 175 4.50 -21.69 -3.97
C THR A 175 5.90 -21.38 -4.51
N THR A 176 6.00 -20.45 -5.45
CA THR A 176 7.29 -20.02 -6.01
C THR A 176 8.18 -19.36 -4.96
N ALA A 177 7.63 -18.44 -4.14
CA ALA A 177 8.40 -17.78 -3.10
C ALA A 177 8.95 -18.77 -2.05
N ARG A 178 8.21 -19.85 -1.74
CA ARG A 178 8.67 -20.91 -0.83
C ARG A 178 9.89 -21.68 -1.33
N GLN A 179 10.28 -21.56 -2.58
CA GLN A 179 11.52 -22.16 -3.09
C GLN A 179 12.76 -21.44 -2.53
N GLY A 180 12.74 -20.10 -2.44
CA GLY A 180 13.87 -19.27 -1.98
C GLY A 180 13.74 -18.73 -0.55
N PHE A 181 12.55 -18.78 0.04
CA PHE A 181 12.27 -18.18 1.33
C PHE A 181 11.56 -19.13 2.29
N ARG A 182 11.81 -18.93 3.60
CA ARG A 182 10.97 -19.43 4.69
C ARG A 182 10.12 -18.29 5.20
N PHE A 183 8.85 -18.52 5.41
CA PHE A 183 7.91 -17.56 5.98
C PHE A 183 6.61 -18.25 6.39
N GLU A 184 5.94 -17.68 7.37
CA GLU A 184 4.56 -17.98 7.69
C GLU A 184 3.67 -17.04 6.87
N ALA A 185 2.59 -17.56 6.30
CA ALA A 185 1.65 -16.73 5.54
C ALA A 185 0.22 -17.23 5.66
N GLU A 186 -0.68 -16.27 5.80
CA GLU A 186 -2.12 -16.43 5.68
C GLU A 186 -2.61 -15.67 4.44
N LEU A 187 -3.62 -16.21 3.75
CA LEU A 187 -4.25 -15.60 2.58
C LEU A 187 -5.64 -15.10 2.96
N ILE A 188 -5.76 -13.82 3.25
CA ILE A 188 -7.02 -13.18 3.62
C ILE A 188 -7.79 -12.77 2.35
N PRO A 189 -9.08 -13.10 2.19
CA PRO A 189 -9.90 -12.62 1.08
C PRO A 189 -9.92 -11.09 1.01
N SER A 190 -9.70 -10.53 -0.19
CA SER A 190 -9.83 -9.09 -0.37
C SER A 190 -11.31 -8.68 -0.40
N ARG A 191 -11.62 -7.54 0.24
CA ARG A 191 -12.94 -6.92 0.18
C ARG A 191 -13.22 -6.22 -1.15
N SER A 192 -12.17 -5.95 -1.95
CA SER A 192 -12.26 -5.17 -3.19
C SER A 192 -12.45 -6.04 -4.44
N ASP A 193 -12.02 -7.31 -4.41
CA ASP A 193 -12.12 -8.27 -5.52
C ASP A 193 -12.12 -9.70 -4.95
N GLU A 194 -13.15 -10.49 -5.29
CA GLU A 194 -13.32 -11.87 -4.79
C GLU A 194 -12.16 -12.80 -5.17
N ARG A 195 -11.47 -12.52 -6.28
CA ARG A 195 -10.32 -13.31 -6.76
C ARG A 195 -9.01 -12.89 -6.12
N ALA A 196 -8.97 -11.70 -5.51
CA ALA A 196 -7.79 -11.16 -4.86
C ALA A 196 -7.65 -11.64 -3.42
N ARG A 197 -6.42 -11.68 -2.92
CA ARG A 197 -6.09 -12.01 -1.54
C ARG A 197 -5.05 -11.03 -1.03
N ILE A 198 -5.04 -10.84 0.28
CA ILE A 198 -3.94 -10.17 0.97
C ILE A 198 -3.05 -11.28 1.54
N VAL A 199 -1.79 -11.29 1.15
CA VAL A 199 -0.77 -12.14 1.80
C VAL A 199 -0.38 -11.44 3.09
N VAL A 200 -0.73 -12.05 4.22
CA VAL A 200 -0.27 -11.64 5.56
C VAL A 200 0.89 -12.54 5.93
N ALA A 201 2.13 -12.04 5.83
CA ALA A 201 3.30 -12.88 6.11
C ALA A 201 4.14 -12.35 7.28
N LYS A 202 4.83 -13.26 7.96
CA LYS A 202 5.76 -13.01 9.07
C LYS A 202 6.97 -13.96 8.98
N GLY A 203 8.04 -13.61 9.72
CA GLY A 203 9.20 -14.48 9.80
C GLY A 203 9.79 -14.78 8.42
N VAL A 204 9.93 -13.78 7.57
CA VAL A 204 10.47 -13.93 6.22
C VAL A 204 12.00 -14.01 6.29
N PHE A 205 12.57 -15.09 5.83
CA PHE A 205 14.02 -15.32 5.77
C PHE A 205 14.40 -15.98 4.45
N ARG A 206 15.55 -15.66 3.92
CA ARG A 206 16.15 -16.38 2.78
C ARG A 206 16.60 -17.78 3.23
N LYS A 207 16.41 -18.80 2.42
CA LYS A 207 16.90 -20.17 2.66
C LYS A 207 18.40 -20.25 2.45
#